data_287c763fb2d763af6d53e28d415eef99
#
_entry.id   287c763fb2d763af6d53e28d415eef99
#
_cell.length_a   1.000
_cell.length_b   1.000
_cell.length_c   1.000
_cell.angle_alpha   90.00
_cell.angle_beta   90.00
_cell.angle_gamma   90.00
#
_symmetry.space_group_name_H-M   'P 1'
#
loop_
_entity.id
_entity.type
_entity.pdbx_description
1 polymer ?
#
loop_
_entity_poly.entity_id
_entity_poly.type
_entity_poly.pdbx_seq_one_letter_code
_entity_poly.pdbx_strand_id
1 'polypeptide(L)'
;MGWATRYIERLKQGETVAFRPRGGSMTGRIESGALCTVEPVVDAASLRVDDIVLCRVHGAEYLHLIKAIDGGRFQIGNNKGYINGWIGANGVFGRCVKVEA
;
A
#
# COMPACT_ATOMS: atom_id res chain seq x y z
N MET A 1 15.31 -3.32 7.27
CA MET A 1 14.78 -2.24 6.41
C MET A 1 14.22 -2.85 5.15
N GLY A 2 13.05 -2.40 4.74
CA GLY A 2 12.42 -2.88 3.53
C GLY A 2 12.72 -2.00 2.32
N TRP A 3 12.25 -2.46 1.16
CA TRP A 3 12.44 -1.76 -0.11
C TRP A 3 11.78 -0.37 -0.13
N ALA A 4 10.72 -0.17 0.67
CA ALA A 4 9.91 1.04 0.65
C ALA A 4 10.20 2.00 1.81
N THR A 5 11.17 1.70 2.65
CA THR A 5 11.41 2.49 3.87
C THR A 5 11.57 3.97 3.58
N ARG A 6 12.32 4.34 2.52
CA ARG A 6 12.52 5.75 2.17
C ARG A 6 11.22 6.43 1.75
N TYR A 7 10.37 5.73 1.03
CA TYR A 7 9.08 6.27 0.60
C TYR A 7 8.16 6.45 1.80
N ILE A 8 8.16 5.48 2.72
CA ILE A 8 7.36 5.54 3.94
C ILE A 8 7.75 6.76 4.79
N GLU A 9 9.06 7.02 4.94
CA GLU A 9 9.54 8.17 5.70
C GLU A 9 9.05 9.48 5.08
N ARG A 10 9.06 9.58 3.76
CA ARG A 10 8.58 10.79 3.07
C ARG A 10 7.06 10.93 3.24
N LEU A 11 6.31 9.84 3.15
CA LEU A 11 4.86 9.85 3.37
C LEU A 11 4.53 10.32 4.80
N LYS A 12 5.32 9.89 5.80
CA LYS A 12 5.14 10.33 7.18
C LYS A 12 5.37 11.83 7.34
N GLN A 13 6.16 12.44 6.45
CA GLN A 13 6.41 13.87 6.45
C GLN A 13 5.36 14.65 5.64
N GLY A 14 4.34 13.97 5.14
CA GLY A 14 3.27 14.59 4.37
C GLY A 14 3.57 14.72 2.88
N GLU A 15 4.62 14.06 2.38
CA GLU A 15 5.00 14.14 0.97
C GLU A 15 4.31 13.06 0.14
N THR A 16 3.93 13.42 -1.09
CA THR A 16 3.49 12.47 -2.10
C THR A 16 4.74 11.88 -2.77
N VAL A 17 4.74 10.58 -3.00
CA VAL A 17 5.86 9.89 -3.63
C VAL A 17 5.41 9.17 -4.90
N ALA A 18 6.35 8.96 -5.83
CA ALA A 18 6.09 8.17 -7.03
C ALA A 18 7.28 7.24 -7.24
N PHE A 19 6.99 6.00 -7.60
CA PHE A 19 8.04 4.99 -7.80
C PHE A 19 7.52 3.86 -8.69
N ARG A 20 8.44 3.02 -9.16
CA ARG A 20 8.13 1.88 -10.05
C ARG A 20 8.39 0.58 -9.31
N PRO A 21 7.36 0.01 -8.64
CA PRO A 21 7.55 -1.27 -7.96
C PRO A 21 7.80 -2.39 -8.97
N ARG A 22 8.50 -3.42 -8.53
CA ARG A 22 8.82 -4.59 -9.33
C ARG A 22 8.14 -5.82 -8.75
N GLY A 23 7.83 -6.79 -9.61
CA GLY A 23 7.23 -8.04 -9.20
C GLY A 23 5.83 -8.22 -9.77
N GLY A 24 5.27 -9.42 -9.60
CA GLY A 24 4.00 -9.80 -10.20
C GLY A 24 2.83 -9.95 -9.24
N SER A 25 2.99 -9.60 -7.95
CA SER A 25 1.95 -9.83 -6.95
C SER A 25 0.69 -9.00 -7.19
N MET A 26 0.82 -7.89 -7.92
CA MET A 26 -0.29 -6.98 -8.21
C MET A 26 -0.66 -6.95 -9.70
N THR A 27 -0.18 -7.92 -10.47
CA THR A 27 -0.50 -8.04 -11.90
C THR A 27 -2.02 -7.98 -12.12
N GLY A 28 -2.44 -7.21 -13.11
CA GLY A 28 -3.84 -6.92 -13.36
C GLY A 28 -4.25 -5.56 -12.80
N ARG A 29 -3.63 -5.13 -11.71
CA ARG A 29 -3.83 -3.79 -11.11
C ARG A 29 -2.59 -2.94 -11.27
N ILE A 30 -1.41 -3.52 -11.05
CA ILE A 30 -0.11 -2.86 -11.23
C ILE A 30 0.81 -3.85 -11.93
N GLU A 31 1.26 -3.50 -13.14
CA GLU A 31 2.27 -4.29 -13.85
C GLU A 31 3.66 -3.93 -13.32
N SER A 32 4.58 -4.88 -13.36
CA SER A 32 5.96 -4.65 -12.89
C SER A 32 6.58 -3.47 -13.64
N GLY A 33 7.11 -2.51 -12.91
CA GLY A 33 7.73 -1.32 -13.49
C GLY A 33 6.78 -0.17 -13.82
N ALA A 34 5.48 -0.33 -13.57
CA ALA A 34 4.52 0.78 -13.72
C ALA A 34 4.84 1.88 -12.71
N LEU A 35 4.58 3.13 -13.09
CA LEU A 35 4.78 4.27 -12.18
C LEU A 35 3.56 4.43 -11.28
N CYS A 36 3.77 4.29 -9.98
CA CYS A 36 2.72 4.41 -8.98
C CYS A 36 2.91 5.70 -8.19
N THR A 37 1.87 6.53 -8.13
CA THR A 37 1.85 7.73 -7.30
C THR A 37 1.09 7.41 -6.03
N VAL A 38 1.72 7.67 -4.88
CA VAL A 38 1.19 7.34 -3.56
C VAL A 38 1.13 8.60 -2.71
N GLU A 39 -0.06 8.88 -2.18
CA GLU A 39 -0.30 10.03 -1.30
C GLU A 39 -0.35 9.59 0.15
N PRO A 40 0.07 10.47 1.10
CA PRO A 40 -0.05 10.15 2.52
C PRO A 40 -1.49 9.85 2.91
N VAL A 41 -1.68 8.91 3.82
CA VAL A 41 -2.98 8.67 4.45
C VAL A 41 -3.05 9.56 5.69
N VAL A 42 -3.89 10.58 5.63
CA VAL A 42 -4.11 11.51 6.74
C VAL A 42 -5.20 10.98 7.67
N ASP A 43 -6.25 10.40 7.10
CA ASP A 43 -7.38 9.86 7.83
C ASP A 43 -7.65 8.44 7.39
N ALA A 44 -7.34 7.47 8.27
CA ALA A 44 -7.52 6.05 7.97
C ALA A 44 -9.00 5.70 7.74
N ALA A 45 -9.94 6.49 8.24
CA ALA A 45 -11.38 6.26 8.01
C ALA A 45 -11.77 6.49 6.54
N SER A 46 -10.92 7.16 5.75
CA SER A 46 -11.16 7.35 4.33
C SER A 46 -10.83 6.14 3.48
N LEU A 47 -10.10 5.16 4.04
CA LEU A 47 -9.67 3.98 3.31
C LEU A 47 -10.85 3.05 3.03
N ARG A 48 -10.81 2.39 1.88
CA ARG A 48 -11.86 1.48 1.41
C ARG A 48 -11.27 0.15 0.97
N VAL A 49 -12.09 -0.89 0.99
CA VAL A 49 -11.75 -2.17 0.36
C VAL A 49 -11.41 -1.91 -1.11
N ASP A 50 -10.40 -2.59 -1.61
CA ASP A 50 -9.79 -2.45 -2.94
C ASP A 50 -8.87 -1.25 -3.11
N ASP A 51 -8.70 -0.40 -2.12
CA ASP A 51 -7.63 0.59 -2.17
C ASP A 51 -6.27 -0.12 -2.19
N ILE A 52 -5.34 0.41 -2.98
CA ILE A 52 -3.96 -0.04 -3.01
C ILE A 52 -3.16 0.86 -2.08
N VAL A 53 -2.54 0.26 -1.07
CA VAL A 53 -1.86 1.02 -0.02
C VAL A 53 -0.41 0.58 0.15
N LEU A 54 0.45 1.53 0.50
CA LEU A 54 1.81 1.25 0.95
C LEU A 54 1.76 1.03 2.45
N CYS A 55 2.11 -0.17 2.87
CA CYS A 55 1.88 -0.61 4.25
C CYS A 55 3.00 -1.53 4.73
N ARG A 56 2.97 -1.79 6.03
CA ARG A 56 3.90 -2.74 6.67
C ARG A 56 3.10 -3.79 7.41
N VAL A 57 3.37 -5.06 7.10
CA VAL A 57 2.69 -6.21 7.73
C VAL A 57 3.78 -7.11 8.29
N HIS A 58 3.77 -7.34 9.61
CA HIS A 58 4.77 -8.18 10.30
C HIS A 58 6.20 -7.79 9.93
N GLY A 59 6.46 -6.48 9.83
CA GLY A 59 7.79 -5.96 9.54
C GLY A 59 8.18 -5.91 8.06
N ALA A 60 7.38 -6.48 7.17
CA ALA A 60 7.64 -6.44 5.73
C ALA A 60 6.78 -5.37 5.06
N GLU A 61 7.32 -4.74 4.02
CA GLU A 61 6.67 -3.64 3.32
C GLU A 61 6.02 -4.13 2.03
N TYR A 62 4.80 -3.66 1.78
CA TYR A 62 4.02 -4.06 0.60
C TYR A 62 3.28 -2.86 0.02
N LEU A 63 3.13 -2.88 -1.32
CA LEU A 63 2.15 -2.06 -2.01
C LEU A 63 1.05 -3.02 -2.46
N HIS A 64 0.07 -3.25 -1.61
CA HIS A 64 -0.96 -4.28 -1.79
C HIS A 64 -2.36 -3.72 -1.54
N LEU A 65 -3.37 -4.58 -1.71
CA LEU A 65 -4.78 -4.23 -1.59
C LEU A 65 -5.26 -4.33 -0.15
N ILE A 66 -6.20 -3.45 0.20
CA ILE A 66 -7.07 -3.68 1.36
C ILE A 66 -8.14 -4.67 0.92
N LYS A 67 -8.15 -5.86 1.51
CA LYS A 67 -9.09 -6.93 1.17
C LYS A 67 -10.33 -6.90 2.03
N ALA A 68 -10.22 -6.42 3.27
CA ALA A 68 -11.33 -6.32 4.21
C ALA A 68 -11.01 -5.26 5.27
N ILE A 69 -12.04 -4.69 5.87
CA ILE A 69 -11.92 -3.70 6.94
C ILE A 69 -12.85 -4.14 8.07
N ASP A 70 -12.33 -4.19 9.30
CA ASP A 70 -13.11 -4.55 10.46
C ASP A 70 -12.57 -3.84 11.70
N GLY A 71 -13.43 -3.04 12.34
CA GLY A 71 -13.07 -2.37 13.59
C GLY A 71 -11.83 -1.50 13.51
N GLY A 72 -11.63 -0.81 12.39
CA GLY A 72 -10.45 0.03 12.20
C GLY A 72 -9.18 -0.73 11.87
N ARG A 73 -9.28 -2.03 11.59
CA ARG A 73 -8.16 -2.85 11.13
C ARG A 73 -8.36 -3.22 9.66
N PHE A 74 -7.25 -3.46 8.99
CA PHE A 74 -7.22 -3.66 7.53
C PHE A 74 -6.56 -5.00 7.22
N GLN A 75 -7.27 -5.83 6.46
CA GLN A 75 -6.68 -7.05 5.92
C GLN A 75 -5.98 -6.73 4.62
N ILE A 76 -4.70 -7.08 4.54
CA ILE A 76 -3.85 -6.77 3.39
C ILE A 76 -3.61 -8.04 2.59
N GLY A 77 -3.69 -7.92 1.29
CA GLY A 77 -3.42 -9.03 0.39
C GLY A 77 -3.07 -8.55 -1.01
N ASN A 78 -2.63 -9.48 -1.85
CA ASN A 78 -2.26 -9.15 -3.23
C ASN A 78 -3.42 -9.40 -4.20
N ASN A 79 -3.19 -9.12 -5.49
CA ASN A 79 -4.22 -9.28 -6.53
C ASN A 79 -4.30 -10.73 -7.04
N LYS A 80 -3.58 -11.66 -6.41
CA LYS A 80 -3.60 -13.09 -6.75
C LYS A 80 -4.22 -13.94 -5.66
N GLY A 81 -4.85 -13.30 -4.66
CA GLY A 81 -5.57 -13.99 -3.59
C GLY A 81 -4.74 -14.32 -2.36
N TYR A 82 -3.46 -13.96 -2.32
CA TYR A 82 -2.64 -14.16 -1.13
C TYR A 82 -2.97 -13.11 -0.06
N ILE A 83 -3.14 -13.55 1.18
CA ILE A 83 -3.42 -12.67 2.31
C ILE A 83 -2.15 -12.54 3.15
N ASN A 84 -1.71 -11.29 3.36
CA ASN A 84 -0.52 -10.99 4.17
C ASN A 84 -0.85 -10.97 5.66
N GLY A 85 -2.02 -10.47 6.03
CA GLY A 85 -2.44 -10.38 7.41
C GLY A 85 -3.27 -9.14 7.69
N TRP A 86 -3.57 -8.91 8.96
CA TRP A 86 -4.34 -7.77 9.45
C TRP A 86 -3.41 -6.77 10.12
N ILE A 87 -3.63 -5.47 9.84
CA ILE A 87 -2.85 -4.39 10.45
C ILE A 87 -3.79 -3.30 10.95
N GLY A 88 -3.31 -2.50 11.90
CA GLY A 88 -4.00 -1.30 12.33
C GLY A 88 -3.66 -0.13 11.42
N ALA A 89 -4.26 1.03 11.70
CA ALA A 89 -4.06 2.25 10.92
C ALA A 89 -2.58 2.68 10.88
N ASN A 90 -1.83 2.43 11.96
CA ASN A 90 -0.41 2.80 12.04
C ASN A 90 0.47 2.02 11.06
N GLY A 91 -0.03 0.94 10.49
CA GLY A 91 0.69 0.16 9.49
C GLY A 91 0.42 0.60 8.05
N VAL A 92 -0.48 1.56 7.83
CA VAL A 92 -0.82 2.06 6.50
C VAL A 92 -0.25 3.47 6.37
N PHE A 93 0.63 3.69 5.39
CA PHE A 93 1.37 4.94 5.25
C PHE A 93 0.89 5.79 4.09
N GLY A 94 0.40 5.17 3.03
CA GLY A 94 -0.06 5.91 1.86
C GLY A 94 -1.01 5.10 1.02
N ARG A 95 -1.75 5.80 0.16
CA ARG A 95 -2.69 5.20 -0.78
C ARG A 95 -2.25 5.53 -2.21
N CYS A 96 -2.21 4.50 -3.05
CA CYS A 96 -1.91 4.67 -4.46
C CYS A 96 -3.11 5.34 -5.15
N VAL A 97 -2.85 6.48 -5.79
CA VAL A 97 -3.90 7.28 -6.44
C VAL A 97 -3.77 7.28 -7.96
N LYS A 98 -2.65 6.79 -8.50
CA LYS A 98 -2.41 6.80 -9.93
C LYS A 98 -1.42 5.70 -10.30
N VAL A 99 -1.72 4.97 -11.37
CA VAL A 99 -0.82 3.95 -11.93
C VAL A 99 -0.65 4.27 -13.42
N GLU A 100 0.58 4.40 -13.87
CA GLU A 100 0.92 4.72 -15.25
C GLU A 100 1.93 3.73 -15.80
N ALA A 101 1.87 3.48 -17.10
CA ALA A 101 2.82 2.61 -17.76
C ALA A 101 4.25 3.16 -17.71
#